data_2946148e8fed6a9bf62895ac9e84c05c
#
_entry.id   2946148e8fed6a9bf62895ac9e84c05c
#
_cell.length_a   1.000
_cell.length_b   1.000
_cell.length_c   1.000
_cell.angle_alpha   90.00
_cell.angle_beta   90.00
_cell.angle_gamma   90.00
#
_symmetry.space_group_name_H-M   'P 1'
#
loop_
_entity.id
_entity.type
_entity.pdbx_description
1 polymer ?
#
loop_
_entity_poly.entity_id
_entity_poly.type
_entity_poly.pdbx_seq_one_letter_code
_entity_poly.pdbx_strand_id
1 'polypeptide(L)'
;MYLEQIHEANDIKKLNERELAGLAEEIRTFLVEKISKTGGHLASNLGVVELTMAMHLSFQLPEDKMIWDVGHQSYTHKILTGRKEGFDGLRKYGGMSGFPKRKESDCDAFDTGHSSTSISAGLGYARGRDILGQDYSVISVIGDGSLTGGMAYEALNNAAEMKTNFIIVLNDNHMSISKNVGGMSSYLGELRTAQAYTDLKDTVENVLGSIPFGGEKMVRHIKRTKSSIKQLLVPGMFFEDMGIKYLGPVDGHDLKALCRAFTEAKRVKGPVLVHVLTKKGKGYLPAEENPSRFHGTGPFDIQTGEPISKSGKDSCTDVFSKVMLDLAKKDDRLVAITAAMEDGTGLAAFHRYYPDRFFDVGIAEGHGVTFAAGLAAAGLHPVFAVYSSFLQRGFDQMIHDVCLQKLPVVFAVDRAGLVGSDGETHQGIFDLSYLSMIPNMTVLSPKNKWELADMVRFAVRLGVPAAVRYPRGSAFDGFREYRAPIEYGKSEPVYEEEDIAIISVGHMFEQAVQVRKRLKEIGYNCTLINARFVKPVDEEMLRKLTVEHRLIVTLEENIRRGGFGEFVTAYLAGLETDAEVLNLALPDDYIEHGSVDLLRSEVMLDIESCVARIITAYIAEESRRD
;
A
#
# COMPACT_ATOMS: atom_id res chain seq x y z
N MET A 1 2.16 -32.79 16.95
CA MET A 1 1.93 -31.36 16.79
C MET A 1 0.51 -31.15 16.25
N TYR A 2 -0.24 -30.18 16.75
CA TYR A 2 -1.62 -29.91 16.32
C TYR A 2 -1.67 -29.30 14.92
N LEU A 3 -0.67 -28.50 14.57
CA LEU A 3 -0.53 -27.91 13.25
C LEU A 3 -0.43 -28.96 12.12
N GLU A 4 0.11 -30.14 12.44
CA GLU A 4 0.19 -31.25 11.51
C GLU A 4 -1.15 -31.93 11.21
N GLN A 5 -2.20 -31.59 11.97
CA GLN A 5 -3.55 -32.09 11.75
C GLN A 5 -4.39 -31.16 10.85
N ILE A 6 -3.82 -30.02 10.46
CA ILE A 6 -4.49 -29.04 9.58
C ILE A 6 -4.02 -29.27 8.14
N HIS A 7 -4.87 -29.86 7.32
CA HIS A 7 -4.63 -30.17 5.91
C HIS A 7 -5.56 -29.41 4.96
N GLU A 8 -6.77 -29.07 5.44
CA GLU A 8 -7.79 -28.38 4.65
C GLU A 8 -8.64 -27.44 5.50
N ALA A 9 -9.48 -26.65 4.84
CA ALA A 9 -10.43 -25.78 5.53
C ALA A 9 -11.34 -26.59 6.46
N ASN A 10 -11.66 -26.00 7.61
CA ASN A 10 -12.50 -26.57 8.67
C ASN A 10 -11.89 -27.69 9.52
N ASP A 11 -10.67 -28.16 9.24
CA ASP A 11 -10.00 -29.17 10.09
C ASP A 11 -9.85 -28.70 11.54
N ILE A 12 -9.67 -27.40 11.77
CA ILE A 12 -9.59 -26.80 13.10
C ILE A 12 -10.82 -27.12 13.98
N LYS A 13 -11.98 -27.40 13.38
CA LYS A 13 -13.22 -27.73 14.10
C LYS A 13 -13.20 -29.12 14.75
N LYS A 14 -12.23 -29.95 14.37
CA LYS A 14 -12.03 -31.31 14.93
C LYS A 14 -11.26 -31.28 16.26
N LEU A 15 -10.62 -30.13 16.59
CA LEU A 15 -9.77 -29.98 17.77
C LEU A 15 -10.56 -29.57 18.99
N ASN A 16 -10.16 -30.07 20.17
CA ASN A 16 -10.71 -29.66 21.46
C ASN A 16 -10.03 -28.37 22.00
N GLU A 17 -10.55 -27.80 23.06
CA GLU A 17 -10.07 -26.51 23.63
C GLU A 17 -8.58 -26.50 23.99
N ARG A 18 -8.06 -27.60 24.55
CA ARG A 18 -6.65 -27.69 24.92
C ARG A 18 -5.75 -27.78 23.67
N GLU A 19 -6.20 -28.48 22.67
CA GLU A 19 -5.51 -28.60 21.38
C GLU A 19 -5.52 -27.27 20.63
N LEU A 20 -6.62 -26.53 20.67
CA LEU A 20 -6.72 -25.19 20.08
C LEU A 20 -5.73 -24.21 20.72
N ALA A 21 -5.56 -24.24 22.05
CA ALA A 21 -4.56 -23.40 22.70
C ALA A 21 -3.12 -23.76 22.26
N GLY A 22 -2.84 -25.06 22.14
CA GLY A 22 -1.55 -25.54 21.61
C GLY A 22 -1.33 -25.16 20.15
N LEU A 23 -2.38 -25.25 19.32
CA LEU A 23 -2.33 -24.85 17.91
C LEU A 23 -1.98 -23.36 17.74
N ALA A 24 -2.53 -22.49 18.58
CA ALA A 24 -2.21 -21.05 18.50
C ALA A 24 -0.71 -20.77 18.71
N GLU A 25 -0.07 -21.44 19.66
CA GLU A 25 1.37 -21.30 19.91
C GLU A 25 2.22 -21.94 18.80
N GLU A 26 1.80 -23.10 18.25
CA GLU A 26 2.46 -23.72 17.11
C GLU A 26 2.39 -22.83 15.86
N ILE A 27 1.26 -22.17 15.59
CA ILE A 27 1.12 -21.22 14.47
C ILE A 27 2.06 -20.03 14.66
N ARG A 28 2.18 -19.45 15.86
CA ARG A 28 3.10 -18.33 16.13
C ARG A 28 4.56 -18.73 15.89
N THR A 29 4.96 -19.88 16.43
CA THR A 29 6.31 -20.41 16.23
C THR A 29 6.61 -20.61 14.76
N PHE A 30 5.70 -21.26 14.04
CA PHE A 30 5.79 -21.48 12.59
C PHE A 30 5.94 -20.17 11.82
N LEU A 31 5.12 -19.15 12.11
CA LEU A 31 5.18 -17.85 11.45
C LEU A 31 6.52 -17.16 11.69
N VAL A 32 7.03 -17.16 12.93
CA VAL A 32 8.34 -16.57 13.24
C VAL A 32 9.46 -17.28 12.48
N GLU A 33 9.46 -18.62 12.48
CA GLU A 33 10.48 -19.43 11.79
C GLU A 33 10.46 -19.26 10.27
N LYS A 34 9.29 -19.20 9.65
CA LYS A 34 9.17 -19.08 8.19
C LYS A 34 9.47 -17.65 7.73
N ILE A 35 8.86 -16.64 8.38
CA ILE A 35 9.03 -15.25 7.99
C ILE A 35 10.45 -14.73 8.28
N SER A 36 11.14 -15.28 9.28
CA SER A 36 12.56 -14.94 9.51
C SER A 36 13.45 -15.26 8.30
N LYS A 37 13.06 -16.24 7.47
CA LYS A 37 13.79 -16.68 6.26
C LYS A 37 13.29 -16.03 4.98
N THR A 38 11.97 -15.89 4.84
CA THR A 38 11.35 -15.38 3.60
C THR A 38 11.13 -13.87 3.61
N GLY A 39 11.08 -13.25 4.79
CA GLY A 39 10.46 -11.95 4.98
C GLY A 39 8.94 -12.05 4.92
N GLY A 40 8.25 -10.95 5.24
CA GLY A 40 6.79 -10.87 5.20
C GLY A 40 6.19 -9.97 6.28
N HIS A 41 4.87 -10.10 6.50
CA HIS A 41 4.11 -9.27 7.43
C HIS A 41 3.96 -9.98 8.79
N LEU A 42 5.01 -9.96 9.64
CA LEU A 42 5.04 -10.77 10.85
C LEU A 42 4.13 -10.22 11.96
N ALA A 43 4.33 -8.95 12.35
CA ALA A 43 3.66 -8.40 13.53
C ALA A 43 2.13 -8.40 13.41
N SER A 44 1.60 -8.10 12.22
CA SER A 44 0.16 -8.09 11.94
C SER A 44 -0.44 -9.49 12.06
N ASN A 45 0.27 -10.52 11.59
CA ASN A 45 -0.20 -11.91 11.66
C ASN A 45 -0.15 -12.49 13.07
N LEU A 46 0.91 -12.21 13.83
CA LEU A 46 1.02 -12.66 15.22
C LEU A 46 -0.10 -12.11 16.11
N GLY A 47 -0.58 -10.91 15.79
CA GLY A 47 -1.66 -10.24 16.53
C GLY A 47 -3.04 -10.84 16.33
N VAL A 48 -3.28 -11.58 15.25
CA VAL A 48 -4.63 -12.04 14.86
C VAL A 48 -4.78 -13.57 14.83
N VAL A 49 -3.90 -14.32 15.47
CA VAL A 49 -3.93 -15.78 15.46
C VAL A 49 -5.25 -16.29 16.01
N GLU A 50 -5.61 -15.95 17.28
CA GLU A 50 -6.84 -16.40 17.91
C GLU A 50 -8.09 -15.82 17.23
N LEU A 51 -8.03 -14.57 16.77
CA LEU A 51 -9.14 -13.98 16.00
C LEU A 51 -9.44 -14.79 14.73
N THR A 52 -8.40 -15.14 13.98
CA THR A 52 -8.53 -15.95 12.76
C THR A 52 -9.03 -17.36 13.08
N MET A 53 -8.48 -17.99 14.11
CA MET A 53 -8.95 -19.31 14.58
C MET A 53 -10.44 -19.26 14.98
N ALA A 54 -10.87 -18.24 15.72
CA ALA A 54 -12.27 -18.08 16.12
C ALA A 54 -13.22 -17.92 14.93
N MET A 55 -12.79 -17.18 13.90
CA MET A 55 -13.56 -17.07 12.66
C MET A 55 -13.67 -18.44 11.96
N HIS A 56 -12.58 -19.19 11.82
CA HIS A 56 -12.60 -20.53 11.22
C HIS A 56 -13.43 -21.56 12.02
N LEU A 57 -13.49 -21.42 13.35
CA LEU A 57 -14.37 -22.24 14.20
C LEU A 57 -15.85 -21.87 14.03
N SER A 58 -16.13 -20.59 13.80
CA SER A 58 -17.48 -20.05 13.78
C SER A 58 -18.14 -20.09 12.40
N PHE A 59 -17.37 -20.07 11.31
CA PHE A 59 -17.86 -20.00 9.94
C PHE A 59 -17.44 -21.23 9.13
N GLN A 60 -18.16 -21.53 8.05
CA GLN A 60 -17.92 -22.67 7.18
C GLN A 60 -17.30 -22.20 5.87
N LEU A 61 -16.03 -22.55 5.63
CA LEU A 61 -15.34 -22.23 4.38
C LEU A 61 -15.33 -23.42 3.43
N PRO A 62 -15.43 -23.18 2.11
CA PRO A 62 -15.49 -21.87 1.42
C PRO A 62 -16.91 -21.30 1.24
N GLU A 63 -17.97 -21.89 1.83
CA GLU A 63 -19.35 -21.42 1.68
C GLU A 63 -19.50 -19.99 2.22
N ASP A 64 -19.15 -19.76 3.49
CA ASP A 64 -19.12 -18.41 4.07
C ASP A 64 -17.97 -17.60 3.46
N LYS A 65 -18.15 -16.29 3.26
CA LYS A 65 -17.19 -15.44 2.57
C LYS A 65 -16.45 -14.53 3.56
N MET A 66 -15.13 -14.73 3.66
CA MET A 66 -14.23 -13.86 4.42
C MET A 66 -13.46 -12.93 3.48
N ILE A 67 -13.60 -11.62 3.71
CA ILE A 67 -12.89 -10.57 2.96
C ILE A 67 -11.94 -9.84 3.92
N TRP A 68 -10.66 -9.92 3.63
CA TRP A 68 -9.61 -9.28 4.42
C TRP A 68 -9.30 -7.89 3.89
N ASP A 69 -9.33 -6.88 4.74
CA ASP A 69 -8.86 -5.55 4.38
C ASP A 69 -7.33 -5.54 4.30
N VAL A 70 -6.76 -5.00 3.24
CA VAL A 70 -5.34 -5.16 2.88
C VAL A 70 -4.97 -6.63 2.66
N GLY A 71 -5.22 -7.49 3.64
CA GLY A 71 -4.97 -8.93 3.58
C GLY A 71 -3.57 -9.35 4.04
N HIS A 72 -2.71 -8.41 4.44
CA HIS A 72 -1.36 -8.70 4.95
C HIS A 72 -1.37 -9.50 6.27
N GLN A 73 -2.49 -9.56 6.98
CA GLN A 73 -2.71 -10.31 8.24
C GLN A 73 -3.36 -11.69 8.01
N SER A 74 -3.38 -12.21 6.78
CA SER A 74 -4.11 -13.44 6.42
C SER A 74 -3.29 -14.73 6.49
N TYR A 75 -2.06 -14.72 7.05
CA TYR A 75 -1.20 -15.90 7.03
C TYR A 75 -1.77 -17.07 7.85
N THR A 76 -2.38 -16.78 9.01
CA THR A 76 -3.09 -17.80 9.79
C THR A 76 -4.27 -18.39 9.01
N HIS A 77 -4.99 -17.57 8.23
CA HIS A 77 -6.04 -18.05 7.33
C HIS A 77 -5.48 -19.00 6.24
N LYS A 78 -4.33 -18.65 5.63
CA LYS A 78 -3.65 -19.54 4.67
C LYS A 78 -3.24 -20.86 5.30
N ILE A 79 -2.71 -20.84 6.52
CA ILE A 79 -2.36 -22.05 7.28
C ILE A 79 -3.62 -22.91 7.52
N LEU A 80 -4.69 -22.33 8.03
CA LEU A 80 -5.93 -23.04 8.38
C LEU A 80 -6.74 -23.51 7.17
N THR A 81 -6.36 -23.11 5.97
CA THR A 81 -6.90 -23.58 4.69
C THR A 81 -5.96 -24.54 3.95
N GLY A 82 -5.00 -25.16 4.66
CA GLY A 82 -4.14 -26.22 4.16
C GLY A 82 -2.92 -25.77 3.36
N ARG A 83 -2.55 -24.47 3.42
CA ARG A 83 -1.45 -23.92 2.59
C ARG A 83 -0.12 -23.73 3.35
N LYS A 84 0.09 -24.44 4.48
CA LYS A 84 1.30 -24.26 5.31
C LYS A 84 2.62 -24.54 4.56
N GLU A 85 2.64 -25.49 3.63
CA GLU A 85 3.80 -25.85 2.82
C GLU A 85 4.22 -24.71 1.87
N GLY A 86 3.29 -23.89 1.44
CA GLY A 86 3.54 -22.73 0.57
C GLY A 86 4.42 -21.64 1.20
N PHE A 87 4.60 -21.66 2.53
CA PHE A 87 5.38 -20.64 3.24
C PHE A 87 6.87 -20.63 2.91
N ASP A 88 7.44 -21.72 2.41
CA ASP A 88 8.83 -21.74 1.93
C ASP A 88 9.02 -20.94 0.63
N GLY A 89 7.94 -20.77 -0.12
CA GLY A 89 7.84 -19.92 -1.30
C GLY A 89 7.12 -18.58 -1.09
N LEU A 90 6.82 -18.22 0.16
CA LEU A 90 6.06 -16.99 0.46
C LEU A 90 6.74 -15.76 -0.15
N ARG A 91 6.00 -14.99 -0.99
CA ARG A 91 6.45 -13.77 -1.65
C ARG A 91 7.62 -13.95 -2.63
N LYS A 92 7.92 -15.20 -3.03
CA LYS A 92 8.89 -15.53 -4.08
C LYS A 92 8.15 -15.80 -5.39
N TYR A 93 8.76 -15.50 -6.51
CA TYR A 93 8.19 -15.72 -7.84
C TYR A 93 7.70 -17.18 -8.02
N GLY A 94 6.48 -17.33 -8.53
CA GLY A 94 5.80 -18.62 -8.65
C GLY A 94 5.41 -19.28 -7.33
N GLY A 95 5.65 -18.63 -6.20
CA GLY A 95 5.27 -19.10 -4.87
C GLY A 95 3.98 -18.46 -4.36
N MET A 96 3.71 -18.65 -3.06
CA MET A 96 2.51 -18.14 -2.41
C MET A 96 2.58 -16.62 -2.19
N SER A 97 1.50 -15.91 -2.53
CA SER A 97 1.37 -14.47 -2.30
C SER A 97 1.33 -14.11 -0.81
N GLY A 98 1.82 -12.92 -0.45
CA GLY A 98 1.67 -12.32 0.88
C GLY A 98 0.26 -11.80 1.18
N PHE A 99 -0.68 -11.93 0.25
CA PHE A 99 -2.08 -11.47 0.34
C PHE A 99 -3.03 -12.58 -0.09
N PRO A 100 -4.33 -12.52 0.28
CA PRO A 100 -5.33 -13.43 -0.26
C PRO A 100 -5.42 -13.36 -1.77
N LYS A 101 -5.51 -14.52 -2.43
CA LYS A 101 -5.62 -14.64 -3.88
C LYS A 101 -6.61 -15.74 -4.24
N ARG A 102 -7.66 -15.41 -4.99
CA ARG A 102 -8.67 -16.36 -5.48
C ARG A 102 -8.06 -17.47 -6.32
N LYS A 103 -6.95 -17.19 -7.01
CA LYS A 103 -6.21 -18.19 -7.78
C LYS A 103 -5.48 -19.22 -6.92
N GLU A 104 -5.26 -18.92 -5.62
CA GLU A 104 -4.58 -19.83 -4.68
C GLU A 104 -5.54 -20.75 -3.93
N SER A 105 -6.77 -20.28 -3.66
CA SER A 105 -7.75 -21.04 -2.85
C SER A 105 -9.16 -20.49 -3.01
N ASP A 106 -10.15 -21.40 -3.08
CA ASP A 106 -11.59 -21.04 -3.04
C ASP A 106 -12.01 -20.40 -1.71
N CYS A 107 -11.18 -20.54 -0.66
CA CYS A 107 -11.39 -19.87 0.62
C CYS A 107 -11.01 -18.39 0.61
N ASP A 108 -10.26 -17.92 -0.39
CA ASP A 108 -9.93 -16.52 -0.59
C ASP A 108 -11.04 -15.86 -1.43
N ALA A 109 -12.06 -15.32 -0.77
CA ALA A 109 -13.25 -14.80 -1.45
C ALA A 109 -12.96 -13.59 -2.37
N PHE A 110 -11.93 -12.78 -2.06
CA PHE A 110 -11.59 -11.56 -2.79
C PHE A 110 -10.09 -11.30 -2.76
N ASP A 111 -9.51 -10.91 -3.90
CA ASP A 111 -8.12 -10.49 -3.99
C ASP A 111 -7.96 -9.11 -3.34
N THR A 112 -7.02 -8.98 -2.42
CA THR A 112 -6.80 -7.74 -1.66
C THR A 112 -5.33 -7.34 -1.67
N GLY A 113 -5.04 -6.12 -1.20
CA GLY A 113 -3.70 -5.54 -1.13
C GLY A 113 -3.76 -4.10 -0.66
N HIS A 114 -4.73 -3.33 -1.13
CA HIS A 114 -4.98 -1.96 -0.69
C HIS A 114 -6.01 -1.92 0.45
N SER A 115 -5.91 -0.90 1.31
CA SER A 115 -6.76 -0.70 2.47
C SER A 115 -8.18 -0.23 2.14
N SER A 116 -9.07 -0.34 3.12
CA SER A 116 -10.41 0.28 3.15
C SER A 116 -11.42 -0.29 2.14
N THR A 117 -11.11 -1.41 1.47
CA THR A 117 -11.96 -2.01 0.43
C THR A 117 -12.87 -3.13 0.94
N SER A 118 -12.54 -3.73 2.09
CA SER A 118 -13.17 -4.96 2.55
C SER A 118 -14.67 -4.81 2.85
N ILE A 119 -15.09 -3.68 3.44
CA ILE A 119 -16.50 -3.44 3.78
C ILE A 119 -17.32 -3.30 2.50
N SER A 120 -16.82 -2.53 1.49
CA SER A 120 -17.50 -2.39 0.20
C SER A 120 -17.63 -3.71 -0.53
N ALA A 121 -16.55 -4.49 -0.61
CA ALA A 121 -16.56 -5.79 -1.27
C ALA A 121 -17.48 -6.78 -0.53
N GLY A 122 -17.43 -6.81 0.80
CA GLY A 122 -18.30 -7.66 1.62
C GLY A 122 -19.78 -7.28 1.50
N LEU A 123 -20.08 -5.99 1.46
CA LEU A 123 -21.45 -5.53 1.25
C LEU A 123 -21.98 -5.95 -0.15
N GLY A 124 -21.11 -5.89 -1.17
CA GLY A 124 -21.43 -6.42 -2.50
C GLY A 124 -21.76 -7.92 -2.47
N TYR A 125 -20.95 -8.74 -1.76
CA TYR A 125 -21.25 -10.16 -1.55
C TYR A 125 -22.57 -10.39 -0.82
N ALA A 126 -22.84 -9.64 0.27
CA ALA A 126 -24.07 -9.76 1.04
C ALA A 126 -25.30 -9.44 0.18
N ARG A 127 -25.24 -8.39 -0.63
CA ARG A 127 -26.33 -8.05 -1.57
C ARG A 127 -26.46 -9.06 -2.69
N GLY A 128 -25.36 -9.55 -3.25
CA GLY A 128 -25.37 -10.61 -4.26
C GLY A 128 -26.04 -11.89 -3.72
N ARG A 129 -25.66 -12.31 -2.51
CA ARG A 129 -26.31 -13.41 -1.78
C ARG A 129 -27.82 -13.23 -1.67
N ASP A 130 -28.26 -12.06 -1.21
CA ASP A 130 -29.70 -11.77 -1.02
C ASP A 130 -30.48 -11.83 -2.33
N ILE A 131 -29.92 -11.27 -3.42
CA ILE A 131 -30.54 -11.27 -4.76
C ILE A 131 -30.61 -12.69 -5.34
N LEU A 132 -29.58 -13.51 -5.10
CA LEU A 132 -29.53 -14.89 -5.57
C LEU A 132 -30.29 -15.87 -4.68
N GLY A 133 -30.88 -15.41 -3.56
CA GLY A 133 -31.58 -16.25 -2.58
C GLY A 133 -30.70 -17.29 -1.91
N GLN A 134 -29.40 -17.01 -1.77
CA GLN A 134 -28.43 -17.88 -1.10
C GLN A 134 -28.36 -17.57 0.40
N ASP A 135 -27.87 -18.53 1.17
CA ASP A 135 -27.79 -18.43 2.63
C ASP A 135 -26.37 -18.78 3.11
N TYR A 136 -25.48 -17.78 3.09
CA TYR A 136 -24.12 -17.87 3.64
C TYR A 136 -23.78 -16.58 4.38
N SER A 137 -22.86 -16.68 5.34
CA SER A 137 -22.39 -15.50 6.06
C SER A 137 -21.35 -14.74 5.23
N VAL A 138 -21.37 -13.41 5.38
CA VAL A 138 -20.33 -12.54 4.79
C VAL A 138 -19.64 -11.78 5.92
N ILE A 139 -18.32 -11.90 5.97
CA ILE A 139 -17.47 -11.34 7.02
C ILE A 139 -16.40 -10.47 6.36
N SER A 140 -16.36 -9.18 6.72
CA SER A 140 -15.25 -8.28 6.37
C SER A 140 -14.39 -8.00 7.58
N VAL A 141 -13.09 -8.25 7.46
CA VAL A 141 -12.11 -7.97 8.53
C VAL A 141 -11.36 -6.71 8.16
N ILE A 142 -11.53 -5.66 8.96
CA ILE A 142 -10.89 -4.37 8.74
C ILE A 142 -10.05 -3.96 9.95
N GLY A 143 -8.84 -3.43 9.72
CA GLY A 143 -8.01 -2.83 10.77
C GLY A 143 -8.46 -1.41 11.11
N ASP A 144 -8.17 -0.98 12.34
CA ASP A 144 -8.43 0.37 12.84
C ASP A 144 -7.76 1.46 12.00
N GLY A 145 -6.54 1.21 11.47
CA GLY A 145 -5.89 2.09 10.50
C GLY A 145 -6.65 2.20 9.18
N SER A 146 -7.09 1.09 8.61
CA SER A 146 -7.86 1.07 7.36
C SER A 146 -9.25 1.71 7.50
N LEU A 147 -9.81 1.71 8.70
CA LEU A 147 -11.09 2.37 8.99
C LEU A 147 -10.98 3.90 8.86
N THR A 148 -9.79 4.49 8.84
CA THR A 148 -9.60 5.93 8.62
C THR A 148 -9.80 6.35 7.16
N GLY A 149 -9.82 5.41 6.22
CA GLY A 149 -10.03 5.69 4.80
C GLY A 149 -11.47 6.04 4.43
N GLY A 150 -11.66 7.01 3.54
CA GLY A 150 -12.99 7.50 3.14
C GLY A 150 -13.92 6.42 2.62
N MET A 151 -13.42 5.49 1.81
CA MET A 151 -14.21 4.38 1.26
C MET A 151 -14.83 3.49 2.36
N ALA A 152 -14.15 3.32 3.51
CA ALA A 152 -14.72 2.57 4.64
C ALA A 152 -15.97 3.28 5.20
N TYR A 153 -15.94 4.61 5.33
CA TYR A 153 -17.11 5.40 5.76
C TYR A 153 -18.25 5.36 4.76
N GLU A 154 -17.96 5.47 3.47
CA GLU A 154 -18.94 5.34 2.39
C GLU A 154 -19.63 3.98 2.46
N ALA A 155 -18.86 2.91 2.67
CA ALA A 155 -19.38 1.56 2.79
C ALA A 155 -20.22 1.36 4.07
N LEU A 156 -19.79 1.89 5.23
CA LEU A 156 -20.55 1.87 6.47
C LEU A 156 -21.88 2.60 6.31
N ASN A 157 -21.89 3.77 5.70
CA ASN A 157 -23.09 4.54 5.44
C ASN A 157 -24.10 3.74 4.58
N ASN A 158 -23.64 3.08 3.53
CA ASN A 158 -24.49 2.22 2.70
C ASN A 158 -24.95 0.95 3.43
N ALA A 159 -24.09 0.31 4.23
CA ALA A 159 -24.42 -0.89 4.99
C ALA A 159 -25.58 -0.62 5.97
N ALA A 160 -25.55 0.54 6.63
CA ALA A 160 -26.57 0.97 7.57
C ALA A 160 -27.99 1.05 6.93
N GLU A 161 -28.07 1.55 5.70
CA GLU A 161 -29.34 1.66 4.97
C GLU A 161 -29.83 0.32 4.40
N MET A 162 -28.93 -0.51 3.88
CA MET A 162 -29.26 -1.74 3.17
C MET A 162 -29.85 -2.85 4.05
N LYS A 163 -29.66 -2.83 5.36
CA LYS A 163 -30.21 -3.75 6.36
C LYS A 163 -30.02 -5.25 6.04
N THR A 164 -28.99 -5.57 5.26
CA THR A 164 -28.61 -6.96 4.97
C THR A 164 -27.78 -7.55 6.10
N ASN A 165 -27.87 -8.86 6.31
CA ASN A 165 -27.03 -9.55 7.30
C ASN A 165 -25.56 -9.52 6.83
N PHE A 166 -24.75 -8.76 7.54
CA PHE A 166 -23.36 -8.52 7.20
C PHE A 166 -22.52 -8.31 8.46
N ILE A 167 -21.43 -9.03 8.61
CA ILE A 167 -20.56 -8.98 9.77
C ILE A 167 -19.27 -8.20 9.42
N ILE A 168 -19.01 -7.14 10.16
CA ILE A 168 -17.80 -6.34 10.07
C ILE A 168 -16.99 -6.62 11.33
N VAL A 169 -15.78 -7.15 11.18
CA VAL A 169 -14.84 -7.39 12.28
C VAL A 169 -13.82 -6.27 12.29
N LEU A 170 -13.91 -5.38 13.25
CA LEU A 170 -12.94 -4.33 13.49
C LEU A 170 -11.81 -4.87 14.36
N ASN A 171 -10.67 -5.13 13.74
CA ASN A 171 -9.43 -5.50 14.42
C ASN A 171 -8.68 -4.25 14.87
N ASP A 172 -8.76 -3.94 16.15
CA ASP A 172 -8.19 -2.74 16.75
C ASP A 172 -6.92 -3.07 17.55
N ASN A 173 -5.79 -2.55 17.09
CA ASN A 173 -4.48 -2.73 17.71
C ASN A 173 -3.71 -1.42 17.90
N HIS A 174 -4.35 -0.27 17.76
CA HIS A 174 -3.79 1.10 17.83
C HIS A 174 -2.83 1.51 16.72
N MET A 175 -2.63 0.67 15.70
CA MET A 175 -1.57 0.90 14.72
C MET A 175 -2.00 0.54 13.30
N SER A 176 -1.61 1.39 12.38
CA SER A 176 -1.41 1.04 10.96
C SER A 176 0.04 0.57 10.75
N ILE A 177 0.80 1.19 9.86
CA ILE A 177 2.27 1.07 9.82
C ILE A 177 2.88 1.79 11.03
N SER A 178 2.41 3.00 11.33
CA SER A 178 2.71 3.82 12.51
C SER A 178 1.49 3.90 13.43
N LYS A 179 1.54 4.73 14.49
CA LYS A 179 0.37 5.01 15.34
C LYS A 179 -0.73 5.68 14.51
N ASN A 180 -1.97 5.26 14.73
CA ASN A 180 -3.10 5.87 14.04
C ASN A 180 -3.32 7.31 14.50
N VAL A 181 -3.79 8.15 13.58
CA VAL A 181 -4.05 9.58 13.77
C VAL A 181 -5.53 9.90 13.59
N GLY A 182 -5.95 11.07 14.08
CA GLY A 182 -7.27 11.65 13.86
C GLY A 182 -8.34 11.23 14.87
N GLY A 183 -9.54 11.85 14.73
CA GLY A 183 -10.66 11.72 15.66
C GLY A 183 -11.19 10.30 15.82
N MET A 184 -11.17 9.48 14.75
CA MET A 184 -11.59 8.07 14.84
C MET A 184 -10.66 7.26 15.74
N SER A 185 -9.35 7.49 15.64
CA SER A 185 -8.38 6.82 16.53
C SER A 185 -8.60 7.21 17.99
N SER A 186 -8.88 8.48 18.26
CA SER A 186 -9.24 8.95 19.60
C SER A 186 -10.53 8.33 20.11
N TYR A 187 -11.57 8.27 19.27
CA TYR A 187 -12.85 7.64 19.58
C TYR A 187 -12.69 6.15 19.92
N LEU A 188 -11.95 5.39 19.10
CA LEU A 188 -11.65 3.98 19.39
C LEU A 188 -10.83 3.85 20.70
N GLY A 189 -9.95 4.81 20.99
CA GLY A 189 -9.23 4.89 22.26
C GLY A 189 -10.14 4.99 23.47
N GLU A 190 -11.18 5.81 23.39
CA GLU A 190 -12.21 5.94 24.44
C GLU A 190 -13.01 4.64 24.61
N LEU A 191 -13.38 3.97 23.49
CA LEU A 191 -14.10 2.69 23.54
C LEU A 191 -13.33 1.61 24.31
N ARG A 192 -12.01 1.55 24.19
CA ARG A 192 -11.15 0.57 24.87
C ARG A 192 -11.09 0.78 26.39
N THR A 193 -11.03 2.04 26.81
CA THR A 193 -10.96 2.39 28.25
C THR A 193 -12.29 2.24 28.96
N ALA A 194 -13.40 2.30 28.22
CA ALA A 194 -14.74 2.18 28.75
C ALA A 194 -15.10 0.75 29.20
N GLN A 195 -14.34 -0.28 28.85
CA GLN A 195 -14.56 -1.66 29.30
C GLN A 195 -14.39 -1.78 30.82
N ALA A 196 -13.39 -1.10 31.40
CA ALA A 196 -13.22 -1.02 32.86
C ALA A 196 -14.45 -0.36 33.55
N TYR A 197 -15.17 0.49 32.80
CA TYR A 197 -16.38 1.17 33.29
C TYR A 197 -17.64 0.29 33.16
N THR A 198 -17.69 -0.61 32.16
CA THR A 198 -18.81 -1.56 31.98
C THR A 198 -18.81 -2.62 33.08
N ASP A 199 -17.65 -3.13 33.48
CA ASP A 199 -17.50 -4.06 34.61
C ASP A 199 -17.92 -3.40 35.94
N LEU A 200 -17.66 -2.10 36.11
CA LEU A 200 -18.11 -1.30 37.24
C LEU A 200 -19.64 -1.10 37.20
N LYS A 201 -20.23 -0.94 36.03
CA LYS A 201 -21.65 -0.73 35.79
C LYS A 201 -22.46 -2.01 36.06
N ASP A 202 -21.99 -3.16 35.61
CA ASP A 202 -22.64 -4.47 35.92
C ASP A 202 -22.59 -4.75 37.41
N THR A 203 -21.52 -4.35 38.08
CA THR A 203 -21.42 -4.38 39.56
C THR A 203 -22.42 -3.42 40.22
N VAL A 204 -22.60 -2.21 39.70
CA VAL A 204 -23.55 -1.21 40.23
C VAL A 204 -25.02 -1.61 39.91
N GLU A 205 -25.32 -2.16 38.72
CA GLU A 205 -26.67 -2.66 38.39
C GLU A 205 -27.05 -3.88 39.25
N ASN A 206 -26.11 -4.76 39.53
CA ASN A 206 -26.32 -5.90 40.45
C ASN A 206 -26.51 -5.45 41.90
N VAL A 207 -25.82 -4.41 42.35
CA VAL A 207 -25.97 -3.83 43.68
C VAL A 207 -27.30 -3.05 43.81
N LEU A 208 -27.70 -2.29 42.77
CA LEU A 208 -28.97 -1.57 42.75
C LEU A 208 -30.19 -2.51 42.59
N GLY A 209 -30.02 -3.64 41.91
CA GLY A 209 -31.08 -4.69 41.80
C GLY A 209 -31.33 -5.45 43.10
N SER A 210 -30.45 -5.38 44.08
CA SER A 210 -30.54 -6.05 45.37
C SER A 210 -31.16 -5.20 46.49
N ILE A 211 -31.63 -3.97 46.22
CA ILE A 211 -32.26 -3.10 47.22
C ILE A 211 -33.77 -3.37 47.25
N PRO A 212 -34.32 -3.94 48.33
CA PRO A 212 -35.77 -4.16 48.48
C PRO A 212 -36.45 -2.86 48.87
N PHE A 213 -37.49 -2.46 48.21
CA PHE A 213 -38.43 -1.36 48.38
C PHE A 213 -38.29 -0.19 47.37
N GLY A 214 -39.27 -0.15 46.45
CA GLY A 214 -39.59 1.03 45.65
C GLY A 214 -39.21 1.02 44.16
N GLY A 215 -38.78 -0.13 43.60
CA GLY A 215 -38.10 -0.22 42.31
C GLY A 215 -38.90 0.14 41.04
N GLU A 216 -40.21 -0.14 40.95
CA GLU A 216 -40.93 -0.06 39.66
C GLU A 216 -41.21 1.38 39.18
N LYS A 217 -41.47 2.33 40.07
CA LYS A 217 -41.66 3.74 39.67
C LYS A 217 -40.35 4.46 39.38
N MET A 218 -39.29 4.10 40.11
CA MET A 218 -37.94 4.64 39.90
C MET A 218 -37.33 4.08 38.62
N VAL A 219 -37.54 2.81 38.31
CA VAL A 219 -37.10 2.17 37.06
C VAL A 219 -37.77 2.77 35.82
N ARG A 220 -39.03 3.23 35.93
CA ARG A 220 -39.75 3.86 34.81
C ARG A 220 -39.31 5.32 34.56
N HIS A 221 -38.89 6.03 35.61
CA HIS A 221 -38.28 7.37 35.48
C HIS A 221 -36.82 7.28 34.98
N ILE A 222 -36.07 6.32 35.49
CA ILE A 222 -34.70 6.02 35.04
C ILE A 222 -34.67 5.55 33.56
N LYS A 223 -35.68 4.80 33.09
CA LYS A 223 -35.80 4.42 31.68
C LYS A 223 -36.02 5.60 30.74
N ARG A 224 -36.67 6.69 31.17
CA ARG A 224 -36.79 7.93 30.36
C ARG A 224 -35.57 8.84 30.46
N THR A 225 -34.87 8.83 31.59
CA THR A 225 -33.60 9.54 31.79
C THR A 225 -32.41 8.73 31.26
N LYS A 226 -32.56 7.36 31.17
CA LYS A 226 -31.57 6.47 30.58
C LYS A 226 -31.24 6.78 29.11
N SER A 227 -32.15 7.36 28.31
CA SER A 227 -31.83 7.75 26.93
C SER A 227 -30.82 8.90 26.89
N SER A 228 -30.92 9.86 27.81
CA SER A 228 -30.01 11.00 27.87
C SER A 228 -28.69 10.71 28.61
N ILE A 229 -28.72 9.80 29.61
CA ILE A 229 -27.52 9.34 30.32
C ILE A 229 -26.80 8.26 29.51
N LYS A 230 -27.54 7.43 28.74
CA LYS A 230 -26.98 6.49 27.78
C LYS A 230 -26.17 7.22 26.69
N GLN A 231 -26.64 8.39 26.27
CA GLN A 231 -25.94 9.22 25.28
C GLN A 231 -24.61 9.80 25.79
N LEU A 232 -24.44 9.92 27.12
CA LEU A 232 -23.21 10.47 27.72
C LEU A 232 -22.18 9.43 28.17
N LEU A 233 -22.53 8.13 28.20
CA LEU A 233 -21.71 7.11 28.91
C LEU A 233 -21.56 5.75 28.20
N VAL A 234 -22.12 5.53 26.99
CA VAL A 234 -22.02 4.22 26.32
C VAL A 234 -21.12 4.33 25.10
N PRO A 235 -19.96 3.67 25.12
CA PRO A 235 -19.08 3.54 23.96
C PRO A 235 -19.79 2.78 22.83
N GLY A 236 -19.48 3.10 21.56
CA GLY A 236 -20.06 2.44 20.39
C GLY A 236 -21.26 3.16 19.76
N MET A 237 -21.71 4.28 20.31
CA MET A 237 -22.88 5.03 19.81
C MET A 237 -22.74 5.48 18.36
N PHE A 238 -21.56 5.86 17.90
CA PHE A 238 -21.36 6.29 16.51
C PHE A 238 -21.87 5.23 15.51
N PHE A 239 -21.50 3.97 15.69
CA PHE A 239 -21.96 2.89 14.80
C PHE A 239 -23.45 2.59 14.97
N GLU A 240 -23.95 2.60 16.22
CA GLU A 240 -25.38 2.35 16.50
C GLU A 240 -26.26 3.51 16.00
N ASP A 241 -25.81 4.75 16.13
CA ASP A 241 -26.52 5.92 15.60
C ASP A 241 -26.57 5.90 14.06
N MET A 242 -25.55 5.33 13.40
CA MET A 242 -25.58 5.04 11.97
C MET A 242 -26.52 3.89 11.60
N GLY A 243 -26.96 3.07 12.54
CA GLY A 243 -27.82 1.90 12.28
C GLY A 243 -27.07 0.57 12.17
N ILE A 244 -25.79 0.52 12.57
CA ILE A 244 -24.95 -0.68 12.61
C ILE A 244 -24.90 -1.19 14.05
N LYS A 245 -25.32 -2.42 14.29
CA LYS A 245 -25.26 -3.01 15.63
C LYS A 245 -23.81 -3.15 16.08
N TYR A 246 -23.50 -2.68 17.30
CA TYR A 246 -22.17 -2.79 17.87
C TYR A 246 -22.08 -3.90 18.91
N LEU A 247 -21.08 -4.79 18.78
CA LEU A 247 -20.72 -5.84 19.72
C LEU A 247 -19.26 -5.68 20.13
N GLY A 248 -19.00 -5.51 21.40
CA GLY A 248 -17.63 -5.39 21.91
C GLY A 248 -17.43 -4.22 22.88
N PRO A 249 -16.17 -3.87 23.19
CA PRO A 249 -14.97 -4.54 22.66
C PRO A 249 -14.76 -5.95 23.25
N VAL A 250 -14.19 -6.85 22.45
CA VAL A 250 -13.89 -8.24 22.80
C VAL A 250 -12.38 -8.45 22.82
N ASP A 251 -11.86 -9.17 23.81
CA ASP A 251 -10.43 -9.56 23.80
C ASP A 251 -10.15 -10.49 22.61
N GLY A 252 -9.33 -10.03 21.68
CA GLY A 252 -8.94 -10.74 20.47
C GLY A 252 -8.02 -11.94 20.69
N HIS A 253 -7.66 -12.20 21.95
CA HIS A 253 -6.83 -13.33 22.36
C HIS A 253 -7.59 -14.33 23.24
N ASP A 254 -8.86 -14.06 23.56
CA ASP A 254 -9.77 -15.02 24.18
C ASP A 254 -10.63 -15.72 23.11
N LEU A 255 -10.22 -16.93 22.73
CA LEU A 255 -10.89 -17.73 21.71
C LEU A 255 -12.37 -18.00 22.04
N LYS A 256 -12.69 -18.23 23.33
CA LYS A 256 -14.08 -18.49 23.77
C LYS A 256 -14.95 -17.25 23.68
N ALA A 257 -14.43 -16.10 24.11
CA ALA A 257 -15.14 -14.82 24.02
C ALA A 257 -15.41 -14.46 22.55
N LEU A 258 -14.41 -14.63 21.66
CA LEU A 258 -14.55 -14.41 20.22
C LEU A 258 -15.61 -15.32 19.59
N CYS A 259 -15.59 -16.63 19.86
CA CYS A 259 -16.60 -17.57 19.33
C CYS A 259 -18.01 -17.23 19.81
N ARG A 260 -18.17 -16.77 21.07
CA ARG A 260 -19.46 -16.27 21.59
C ARG A 260 -19.91 -15.03 20.83
N ALA A 261 -19.02 -14.04 20.63
CA ALA A 261 -19.33 -12.82 19.90
C ALA A 261 -19.78 -13.11 18.46
N PHE A 262 -19.09 -14.02 17.75
CA PHE A 262 -19.49 -14.42 16.40
C PHE A 262 -20.81 -15.19 16.36
N THR A 263 -21.10 -16.01 17.39
CA THR A 263 -22.40 -16.68 17.53
C THR A 263 -23.53 -15.65 17.69
N GLU A 264 -23.30 -14.59 18.46
CA GLU A 264 -24.28 -13.49 18.62
C GLU A 264 -24.39 -12.67 17.34
N ALA A 265 -23.26 -12.34 16.68
CA ALA A 265 -23.25 -11.60 15.42
C ALA A 265 -24.08 -12.28 14.32
N LYS A 266 -24.02 -13.61 14.20
CA LYS A 266 -24.84 -14.39 13.27
C LYS A 266 -26.36 -14.26 13.50
N ARG A 267 -26.78 -13.96 14.72
CA ARG A 267 -28.20 -13.80 15.07
C ARG A 267 -28.76 -12.42 14.80
N VAL A 268 -27.86 -11.44 14.58
CA VAL A 268 -28.27 -10.05 14.29
C VAL A 268 -28.88 -9.98 12.90
N LYS A 269 -30.08 -9.41 12.82
CA LYS A 269 -30.69 -9.06 11.52
C LYS A 269 -30.22 -7.68 11.11
N GLY A 270 -29.40 -7.60 10.07
CA GLY A 270 -28.78 -6.38 9.58
C GLY A 270 -27.27 -6.35 9.80
N PRO A 271 -26.62 -5.20 9.51
CA PRO A 271 -25.19 -5.08 9.66
C PRO A 271 -24.78 -5.04 11.14
N VAL A 272 -23.70 -5.76 11.46
CA VAL A 272 -23.14 -5.81 12.82
C VAL A 272 -21.64 -5.59 12.77
N LEU A 273 -21.12 -4.75 13.66
CA LEU A 273 -19.71 -4.53 13.87
C LEU A 273 -19.27 -5.23 15.15
N VAL A 274 -18.34 -6.17 15.02
CA VAL A 274 -17.67 -6.85 16.13
C VAL A 274 -16.33 -6.18 16.37
N HIS A 275 -16.20 -5.43 17.45
CA HIS A 275 -14.98 -4.72 17.81
C HIS A 275 -14.06 -5.65 18.63
N VAL A 276 -12.87 -5.92 18.12
CA VAL A 276 -11.92 -6.88 18.67
C VAL A 276 -10.60 -6.19 18.98
N LEU A 277 -10.15 -6.29 20.23
CA LEU A 277 -8.88 -5.71 20.68
C LEU A 277 -7.77 -6.75 20.54
N THR A 278 -6.71 -6.42 19.79
CA THR A 278 -5.56 -7.30 19.58
C THR A 278 -4.24 -6.60 19.92
N LYS A 279 -3.18 -7.41 20.10
CA LYS A 279 -1.82 -6.91 20.32
C LYS A 279 -0.94 -7.29 19.14
N LYS A 280 -0.51 -6.28 18.37
CA LYS A 280 0.38 -6.47 17.23
C LYS A 280 1.72 -7.06 17.66
N GLY A 281 2.20 -8.11 16.99
CA GLY A 281 3.46 -8.79 17.33
C GLY A 281 3.39 -9.79 18.47
N LYS A 282 2.18 -10.10 19.01
CA LYS A 282 2.00 -10.96 20.19
C LYS A 282 2.76 -12.27 20.12
N GLY A 283 3.50 -12.57 21.20
CA GLY A 283 4.26 -13.82 21.37
C GLY A 283 5.67 -13.80 20.79
N TYR A 284 6.09 -12.66 20.20
CA TYR A 284 7.47 -12.46 19.76
C TYR A 284 7.97 -11.08 20.22
N LEU A 285 8.77 -11.05 21.28
CA LEU A 285 9.17 -9.82 21.97
C LEU A 285 9.72 -8.73 21.04
N PRO A 286 10.64 -9.01 20.10
CA PRO A 286 11.13 -7.97 19.18
C PRO A 286 10.03 -7.33 18.33
N ALA A 287 8.98 -8.09 17.96
CA ALA A 287 7.85 -7.56 17.20
C ALA A 287 6.83 -6.82 18.09
N GLU A 288 6.71 -7.17 19.36
CA GLU A 288 5.89 -6.43 20.33
C GLU A 288 6.51 -5.06 20.66
N GLU A 289 7.84 -5.00 20.80
CA GLU A 289 8.58 -3.76 21.12
C GLU A 289 8.70 -2.83 19.89
N ASN A 290 8.81 -3.38 18.70
CA ASN A 290 8.91 -2.60 17.46
C ASN A 290 7.99 -3.13 16.34
N PRO A 291 6.67 -3.02 16.50
CA PRO A 291 5.71 -3.57 15.54
C PRO A 291 5.76 -2.91 14.14
N SER A 292 6.20 -1.65 14.03
CA SER A 292 6.38 -0.96 12.75
C SER A 292 7.46 -1.62 11.89
N ARG A 293 8.58 -2.01 12.48
CA ARG A 293 9.66 -2.72 11.80
C ARG A 293 9.22 -4.07 11.25
N PHE A 294 8.40 -4.79 12.02
CA PHE A 294 7.87 -6.10 11.65
C PHE A 294 6.53 -6.04 10.92
N HIS A 295 6.08 -4.84 10.54
CA HIS A 295 4.91 -4.69 9.68
C HIS A 295 5.15 -5.27 8.27
N GLY A 296 6.33 -5.01 7.69
CA GLY A 296 6.79 -5.61 6.43
C GLY A 296 8.31 -5.78 6.49
N THR A 297 8.78 -6.94 6.97
CA THR A 297 10.21 -7.19 7.19
C THR A 297 10.85 -8.03 6.09
N GLY A 298 12.13 -7.83 5.83
CA GLY A 298 12.99 -8.79 5.14
C GLY A 298 13.41 -9.93 6.08
N PRO A 299 14.28 -10.84 5.63
CA PRO A 299 14.86 -11.88 6.49
C PRO A 299 15.60 -11.29 7.69
N PHE A 300 15.45 -11.94 8.87
CA PHE A 300 16.00 -11.46 10.13
C PHE A 300 16.46 -12.61 11.02
N ASP A 301 17.34 -12.32 11.98
CA ASP A 301 17.75 -13.25 13.01
C ASP A 301 16.66 -13.35 14.10
N ILE A 302 16.21 -14.56 14.40
CA ILE A 302 15.09 -14.79 15.33
C ILE A 302 15.42 -14.34 16.76
N GLN A 303 16.66 -14.49 17.22
CA GLN A 303 17.00 -14.19 18.60
C GLN A 303 17.08 -12.68 18.87
N THR A 304 17.61 -11.94 17.91
CA THR A 304 17.83 -10.48 18.03
C THR A 304 16.76 -9.64 17.36
N GLY A 305 16.03 -10.22 16.41
CA GLY A 305 15.12 -9.50 15.51
C GLY A 305 15.84 -8.62 14.49
N GLU A 306 17.18 -8.63 14.40
CA GLU A 306 17.94 -7.78 13.47
C GLU A 306 17.94 -8.32 12.03
N PRO A 307 17.90 -7.43 11.00
CA PRO A 307 17.99 -7.86 9.61
C PRO A 307 19.30 -8.60 9.33
N ILE A 308 19.24 -9.68 8.56
CA ILE A 308 20.41 -10.47 8.15
C ILE A 308 21.31 -9.65 7.21
N SER A 309 20.73 -8.83 6.34
CA SER A 309 21.47 -7.98 5.42
C SER A 309 21.18 -6.50 5.68
N LYS A 310 22.22 -5.69 5.82
CA LYS A 310 22.13 -4.23 5.85
C LYS A 310 22.79 -3.68 4.60
N SER A 311 22.07 -2.90 3.79
CA SER A 311 22.68 -2.13 2.72
C SER A 311 23.56 -1.04 3.33
N GLY A 312 24.81 -0.95 2.92
CA GLY A 312 25.72 0.16 3.29
C GLY A 312 25.53 1.42 2.45
N LYS A 313 24.60 1.42 1.49
CA LYS A 313 24.32 2.54 0.58
C LYS A 313 23.07 3.30 1.03
N ASP A 314 23.04 4.62 0.80
CA ASP A 314 21.83 5.42 0.95
C ASP A 314 20.72 4.89 0.03
N SER A 315 19.51 4.77 0.56
CA SER A 315 18.31 4.53 -0.26
C SER A 315 17.83 5.83 -0.91
N CYS A 316 16.97 5.73 -1.92
CA CYS A 316 16.29 6.92 -2.48
C CYS A 316 15.50 7.66 -1.41
N THR A 317 14.83 6.94 -0.52
CA THR A 317 14.10 7.49 0.64
C THR A 317 15.02 8.26 1.59
N ASP A 318 16.25 7.76 1.86
CA ASP A 318 17.23 8.49 2.69
C ASP A 318 17.70 9.79 2.04
N VAL A 319 17.92 9.77 0.71
CA VAL A 319 18.27 10.96 -0.07
C VAL A 319 17.15 12.00 0.01
N PHE A 320 15.91 11.59 -0.22
CA PHE A 320 14.72 12.45 -0.11
C PHE A 320 14.61 13.05 1.30
N SER A 321 14.73 12.24 2.34
CA SER A 321 14.69 12.67 3.74
C SER A 321 15.69 13.78 4.04
N LYS A 322 16.95 13.59 3.62
CA LYS A 322 18.02 14.59 3.79
C LYS A 322 17.69 15.91 3.06
N VAL A 323 17.17 15.82 1.84
CA VAL A 323 16.80 17.00 1.05
C VAL A 323 15.65 17.77 1.69
N MET A 324 14.64 17.09 2.20
CA MET A 324 13.51 17.72 2.89
C MET A 324 13.95 18.50 4.12
N LEU A 325 14.87 17.96 4.92
CA LEU A 325 15.46 18.65 6.06
C LEU A 325 16.27 19.90 5.63
N ASP A 326 17.06 19.80 4.56
CA ASP A 326 17.84 20.92 4.03
C ASP A 326 16.95 22.04 3.48
N LEU A 327 15.84 21.69 2.83
CA LEU A 327 14.86 22.65 2.33
C LEU A 327 14.11 23.32 3.50
N ALA A 328 13.68 22.55 4.49
CA ALA A 328 12.95 23.06 5.65
C ALA A 328 13.73 24.10 6.49
N LYS A 329 15.08 23.97 6.52
CA LYS A 329 15.97 24.96 7.16
C LYS A 329 15.99 26.31 6.45
N LYS A 330 15.67 26.34 5.14
CA LYS A 330 15.81 27.50 4.26
C LYS A 330 14.48 28.13 3.88
N ASP A 331 13.40 27.39 4.01
CA ASP A 331 12.05 27.82 3.64
C ASP A 331 11.06 27.41 4.73
N ASP A 332 10.58 28.41 5.49
CA ASP A 332 9.62 28.21 6.57
C ASP A 332 8.21 27.90 6.06
N ARG A 333 7.94 28.09 4.76
CA ARG A 333 6.68 27.74 4.11
C ARG A 333 6.63 26.30 3.65
N LEU A 334 7.77 25.60 3.66
CA LEU A 334 7.81 24.19 3.29
C LEU A 334 7.08 23.34 4.34
N VAL A 335 6.11 22.55 3.89
CA VAL A 335 5.36 21.61 4.72
C VAL A 335 5.41 20.21 4.09
N ALA A 336 5.41 19.19 4.92
CA ALA A 336 5.45 17.79 4.50
C ALA A 336 4.16 17.07 4.88
N ILE A 337 3.62 16.29 3.95
CA ILE A 337 2.39 15.53 4.12
C ILE A 337 2.68 14.07 3.77
N THR A 338 2.08 13.15 4.51
CA THR A 338 2.06 11.71 4.17
C THR A 338 0.73 11.08 4.56
N ALA A 339 0.47 9.89 4.06
CA ALA A 339 -0.75 9.11 4.35
C ALA A 339 -0.38 7.81 5.08
N ALA A 340 -0.18 7.87 6.40
CA ALA A 340 0.22 6.78 7.29
C ALA A 340 1.55 6.10 6.93
N MET A 341 2.45 6.82 6.23
CA MET A 341 3.71 6.28 5.71
C MET A 341 4.94 7.11 6.16
N GLU A 342 4.93 7.68 7.35
CA GLU A 342 5.97 8.56 7.87
C GLU A 342 7.38 7.95 7.73
N ASP A 343 7.58 6.74 8.26
CA ASP A 343 8.85 6.02 8.17
C ASP A 343 9.16 5.60 6.74
N GLY A 344 8.16 5.05 6.06
CA GLY A 344 8.29 4.49 4.71
C GLY A 344 8.65 5.51 3.64
N THR A 345 8.27 6.77 3.80
CA THR A 345 8.60 7.89 2.91
C THR A 345 9.80 8.72 3.40
N GLY A 346 10.38 8.38 4.58
CA GLY A 346 11.54 9.06 5.13
C GLY A 346 11.25 10.40 5.79
N LEU A 347 10.00 10.68 6.17
CA LEU A 347 9.60 11.94 6.79
C LEU A 347 9.70 11.95 8.33
N ALA A 348 10.08 10.83 8.97
CA ALA A 348 10.20 10.75 10.43
C ALA A 348 11.18 11.79 11.02
N ALA A 349 12.30 12.04 10.33
CA ALA A 349 13.22 13.10 10.76
C ALA A 349 12.60 14.50 10.58
N PHE A 350 11.86 14.72 9.49
CA PHE A 350 11.16 15.99 9.27
C PHE A 350 10.12 16.24 10.39
N HIS A 351 9.29 15.27 10.70
CA HIS A 351 8.32 15.33 11.79
C HIS A 351 8.98 15.67 13.13
N ARG A 352 10.09 15.00 13.46
CA ARG A 352 10.83 15.25 14.71
C ARG A 352 11.35 16.68 14.86
N TYR A 353 11.88 17.27 13.77
CA TYR A 353 12.47 18.60 13.80
C TYR A 353 11.47 19.74 13.52
N TYR A 354 10.39 19.46 12.79
CA TYR A 354 9.40 20.42 12.32
C TYR A 354 7.96 19.92 12.51
N PRO A 355 7.53 19.57 13.76
CA PRO A 355 6.23 18.94 14.02
C PRO A 355 5.05 19.79 13.55
N ASP A 356 5.13 21.13 13.65
CA ASP A 356 4.06 22.04 13.21
C ASP A 356 3.94 22.18 11.69
N ARG A 357 4.88 21.64 10.94
CA ARG A 357 4.92 21.65 9.48
C ARG A 357 4.82 20.25 8.87
N PHE A 358 4.50 19.27 9.69
CA PHE A 358 4.29 17.87 9.28
C PHE A 358 2.84 17.46 9.49
N PHE A 359 2.27 16.77 8.49
CA PHE A 359 0.89 16.31 8.51
C PHE A 359 0.84 14.83 8.08
N ASP A 360 0.45 13.95 8.99
CA ASP A 360 0.02 12.61 8.65
C ASP A 360 -1.52 12.61 8.59
N VAL A 361 -2.07 12.33 7.42
CA VAL A 361 -3.53 12.37 7.20
C VAL A 361 -4.20 11.01 7.44
N GLY A 362 -3.46 10.00 7.93
CA GLY A 362 -3.93 8.62 8.01
C GLY A 362 -3.97 7.98 6.62
N ILE A 363 -4.64 6.84 6.48
CA ILE A 363 -4.77 6.17 5.18
C ILE A 363 -5.85 6.87 4.34
N ALA A 364 -5.53 8.07 3.86
CA ALA A 364 -6.48 8.97 3.20
C ALA A 364 -5.80 9.80 2.09
N GLU A 365 -5.29 9.13 1.06
CA GLU A 365 -4.48 9.74 0.00
C GLU A 365 -5.26 10.83 -0.75
N GLY A 366 -6.53 10.61 -1.09
CA GLY A 366 -7.38 11.60 -1.73
C GLY A 366 -7.51 12.88 -0.89
N HIS A 367 -7.76 12.72 0.43
CA HIS A 367 -7.75 13.84 1.36
C HIS A 367 -6.39 14.53 1.40
N GLY A 368 -5.29 13.77 1.44
CA GLY A 368 -3.92 14.30 1.45
C GLY A 368 -3.62 15.18 0.25
N VAL A 369 -4.09 14.82 -0.95
CA VAL A 369 -3.93 15.63 -2.18
C VAL A 369 -4.73 16.92 -2.08
N THR A 370 -6.01 16.87 -1.73
CA THR A 370 -6.85 18.08 -1.59
C THR A 370 -6.37 18.98 -0.45
N PHE A 371 -5.91 18.40 0.66
CA PHE A 371 -5.30 19.13 1.76
C PHE A 371 -4.02 19.86 1.34
N ALA A 372 -3.15 19.19 0.55
CA ALA A 372 -1.98 19.82 -0.05
C ALA A 372 -2.36 20.99 -0.97
N ALA A 373 -3.42 20.84 -1.77
CA ALA A 373 -3.95 21.91 -2.62
C ALA A 373 -4.38 23.14 -1.78
N GLY A 374 -5.10 22.90 -0.66
CA GLY A 374 -5.49 23.95 0.26
C GLY A 374 -4.30 24.69 0.88
N LEU A 375 -3.26 23.96 1.30
CA LEU A 375 -2.02 24.55 1.83
C LEU A 375 -1.27 25.37 0.77
N ALA A 376 -1.22 24.89 -0.47
CA ALA A 376 -0.62 25.62 -1.58
C ALA A 376 -1.41 26.92 -1.89
N ALA A 377 -2.73 26.86 -1.90
CA ALA A 377 -3.59 28.02 -2.08
C ALA A 377 -3.44 29.06 -0.94
N ALA A 378 -3.10 28.61 0.27
CA ALA A 378 -2.77 29.45 1.41
C ALA A 378 -1.35 30.05 1.34
N GLY A 379 -0.54 29.73 0.31
CA GLY A 379 0.80 30.29 0.10
C GLY A 379 1.94 29.47 0.71
N LEU A 380 1.66 28.21 1.13
CA LEU A 380 2.69 27.28 1.58
C LEU A 380 3.25 26.45 0.40
N HIS A 381 4.35 25.76 0.66
CA HIS A 381 5.00 24.86 -0.30
C HIS A 381 4.83 23.40 0.15
N PRO A 382 3.70 22.76 -0.15
CA PRO A 382 3.43 21.40 0.29
C PRO A 382 4.20 20.37 -0.56
N VAL A 383 4.82 19.41 0.12
CA VAL A 383 5.38 18.18 -0.46
C VAL A 383 4.60 17.01 0.09
N PHE A 384 3.84 16.34 -0.77
CA PHE A 384 3.09 15.12 -0.43
C PHE A 384 3.91 13.90 -0.82
N ALA A 385 4.43 13.18 0.18
CA ALA A 385 5.21 11.97 0.00
C ALA A 385 4.33 10.73 0.16
N VAL A 386 4.29 9.91 -0.88
CA VAL A 386 3.36 8.79 -0.99
C VAL A 386 3.93 7.71 -1.91
N TYR A 387 3.55 6.43 -1.70
CA TYR A 387 3.94 5.36 -2.63
C TYR A 387 3.19 5.46 -3.95
N SER A 388 3.88 5.16 -5.05
CA SER A 388 3.35 5.23 -6.41
C SER A 388 2.00 4.50 -6.55
N SER A 389 1.89 3.26 -6.08
CA SER A 389 0.65 2.48 -6.16
C SER A 389 -0.49 3.06 -5.31
N PHE A 390 -0.20 3.75 -4.20
CA PHE A 390 -1.21 4.34 -3.34
C PHE A 390 -1.67 5.73 -3.81
N LEU A 391 -0.81 6.48 -4.51
CA LEU A 391 -1.17 7.76 -5.10
C LEU A 391 -2.31 7.64 -6.13
N GLN A 392 -2.54 6.45 -6.68
CA GLN A 392 -3.69 6.18 -7.55
C GLN A 392 -5.03 6.61 -6.92
N ARG A 393 -5.16 6.55 -5.59
CA ARG A 393 -6.37 6.99 -4.86
C ARG A 393 -6.58 8.50 -4.83
N GLY A 394 -5.56 9.27 -5.16
CA GLY A 394 -5.62 10.73 -5.28
C GLY A 394 -5.73 11.22 -6.73
N PHE A 395 -6.01 10.34 -7.70
CA PHE A 395 -5.97 10.68 -9.12
C PHE A 395 -6.97 11.78 -9.50
N ASP A 396 -8.22 11.67 -9.09
CA ASP A 396 -9.24 12.70 -9.32
C ASP A 396 -8.83 14.04 -8.68
N GLN A 397 -8.36 14.03 -7.43
CA GLN A 397 -7.96 15.22 -6.70
C GLN A 397 -6.71 15.88 -7.32
N MET A 398 -5.78 15.10 -7.88
CA MET A 398 -4.66 15.67 -8.64
C MET A 398 -5.15 16.43 -9.88
N ILE A 399 -6.12 15.88 -10.62
CA ILE A 399 -6.71 16.54 -11.80
C ILE A 399 -7.45 17.81 -11.39
N HIS A 400 -8.44 17.68 -10.49
CA HIS A 400 -9.41 18.71 -10.20
C HIS A 400 -8.89 19.74 -9.20
N ASP A 401 -8.33 19.31 -8.05
CA ASP A 401 -8.01 20.22 -6.96
C ASP A 401 -6.63 20.85 -7.11
N VAL A 402 -5.69 20.17 -7.78
CA VAL A 402 -4.30 20.63 -7.94
C VAL A 402 -4.05 21.19 -9.33
N CYS A 403 -4.14 20.35 -10.37
CA CYS A 403 -3.63 20.69 -11.70
C CYS A 403 -4.55 21.64 -12.48
N LEU A 404 -5.88 21.51 -12.35
CA LEU A 404 -6.83 22.46 -12.92
C LEU A 404 -6.55 23.89 -12.43
N GLN A 405 -6.24 24.02 -11.16
CA GLN A 405 -5.95 25.30 -10.50
C GLN A 405 -4.48 25.72 -10.58
N LYS A 406 -3.61 24.86 -11.14
CA LYS A 406 -2.15 25.07 -11.24
C LYS A 406 -1.47 25.34 -9.89
N LEU A 407 -1.96 24.74 -8.81
CA LEU A 407 -1.41 24.93 -7.47
C LEU A 407 -0.05 24.25 -7.32
N PRO A 408 0.96 24.89 -6.71
CA PRO A 408 2.33 24.37 -6.63
C PRO A 408 2.47 23.28 -5.56
N VAL A 409 1.84 22.14 -5.80
CA VAL A 409 1.99 20.93 -4.97
C VAL A 409 3.08 20.07 -5.57
N VAL A 410 4.00 19.60 -4.73
CA VAL A 410 5.02 18.61 -5.11
C VAL A 410 4.62 17.23 -4.61
N PHE A 411 4.50 16.28 -5.52
CA PHE A 411 4.29 14.86 -5.23
C PHE A 411 5.65 14.14 -5.22
N ALA A 412 6.11 13.70 -4.06
CA ALA A 412 7.27 12.82 -3.92
C ALA A 412 6.79 11.37 -4.03
N VAL A 413 6.92 10.80 -5.23
CA VAL A 413 6.34 9.50 -5.58
C VAL A 413 7.39 8.42 -5.35
N ASP A 414 7.36 7.82 -4.17
CA ASP A 414 8.27 6.73 -3.76
C ASP A 414 7.76 5.37 -4.28
N ARG A 415 8.61 4.38 -4.41
CA ARG A 415 8.32 3.03 -4.92
C ARG A 415 7.79 3.02 -6.35
N ALA A 416 8.32 3.89 -7.21
CA ALA A 416 8.02 3.88 -8.64
C ALA A 416 8.68 2.67 -9.33
N GLY A 417 8.00 2.08 -10.31
CA GLY A 417 8.44 0.89 -11.01
C GLY A 417 8.19 -0.40 -10.24
N LEU A 418 8.96 -1.43 -10.51
CA LEU A 418 8.87 -2.73 -9.85
C LEU A 418 9.38 -2.65 -8.40
N VAL A 419 8.55 -3.07 -7.46
CA VAL A 419 8.89 -3.11 -6.02
C VAL A 419 9.12 -4.52 -5.49
N GLY A 420 8.72 -5.54 -6.24
CA GLY A 420 9.07 -6.93 -6.06
C GLY A 420 8.10 -7.72 -5.19
N SER A 421 8.44 -7.97 -3.95
CA SER A 421 7.86 -9.02 -3.11
C SER A 421 6.36 -8.91 -2.81
N ASP A 422 5.74 -7.75 -2.92
CA ASP A 422 4.31 -7.54 -2.64
C ASP A 422 3.42 -7.65 -3.89
N GLY A 423 4.03 -7.81 -5.07
CA GLY A 423 3.36 -8.19 -6.31
C GLY A 423 2.41 -7.15 -6.88
N GLU A 424 1.42 -7.63 -7.61
CA GLU A 424 0.51 -6.86 -8.48
C GLU A 424 -0.15 -5.67 -7.78
N THR A 425 -0.43 -5.78 -6.49
CA THR A 425 -1.11 -4.74 -5.72
C THR A 425 -0.20 -3.58 -5.30
N HIS A 426 1.12 -3.76 -5.37
CA HIS A 426 2.10 -2.80 -4.86
C HIS A 426 3.10 -2.31 -5.91
N GLN A 427 3.16 -2.94 -7.10
CA GLN A 427 4.01 -2.47 -8.20
C GLN A 427 3.63 -1.04 -8.60
N GLY A 428 4.61 -0.14 -8.65
CA GLY A 428 4.44 1.28 -9.04
C GLY A 428 4.60 1.48 -10.54
N ILE A 429 3.88 0.70 -11.34
CA ILE A 429 4.09 0.58 -12.79
C ILE A 429 3.10 1.38 -13.65
N PHE A 430 2.20 2.14 -13.02
CA PHE A 430 1.17 2.91 -13.70
C PHE A 430 1.38 4.43 -13.60
N ASP A 431 2.32 4.89 -12.78
CA ASP A 431 2.44 6.29 -12.40
C ASP A 431 2.85 7.21 -13.56
N LEU A 432 3.74 6.78 -14.46
CA LEU A 432 4.06 7.58 -15.64
C LEU A 432 2.83 7.77 -16.53
N SER A 433 2.04 6.72 -16.70
CA SER A 433 0.82 6.77 -17.53
C SER A 433 -0.20 7.74 -16.96
N TYR A 434 -0.62 7.58 -15.70
CA TYR A 434 -1.68 8.43 -15.15
C TYR A 434 -1.22 9.86 -14.83
N LEU A 435 0.05 10.08 -14.47
CA LEU A 435 0.57 11.44 -14.23
C LEU A 435 0.75 12.21 -15.54
N SER A 436 1.22 11.55 -16.60
CA SER A 436 1.48 12.21 -17.88
C SER A 436 0.21 12.68 -18.59
N MET A 437 -0.92 12.02 -18.38
CA MET A 437 -2.19 12.44 -18.98
C MET A 437 -2.80 13.69 -18.33
N ILE A 438 -2.39 14.06 -17.10
CA ILE A 438 -2.98 15.21 -16.39
C ILE A 438 -2.43 16.53 -16.96
N PRO A 439 -3.26 17.46 -17.49
CA PRO A 439 -2.82 18.78 -17.92
C PRO A 439 -2.15 19.55 -16.76
N ASN A 440 -1.15 20.38 -17.07
CA ASN A 440 -0.39 21.20 -16.13
C ASN A 440 0.49 20.42 -15.11
N MET A 441 0.46 19.09 -15.10
CA MET A 441 1.38 18.30 -14.28
C MET A 441 2.78 18.28 -14.92
N THR A 442 3.82 18.53 -14.13
CA THR A 442 5.21 18.28 -14.49
C THR A 442 5.66 16.95 -13.90
N VAL A 443 6.29 16.07 -14.68
CA VAL A 443 6.72 14.74 -14.22
C VAL A 443 8.23 14.60 -14.42
N LEU A 444 8.95 14.41 -13.31
CA LEU A 444 10.41 14.26 -13.26
C LEU A 444 10.79 12.85 -12.78
N SER A 445 11.86 12.32 -13.37
CA SER A 445 12.39 11.00 -13.02
C SER A 445 13.92 11.02 -12.98
N PRO A 446 14.54 11.07 -11.79
CA PRO A 446 15.98 11.20 -11.62
C PRO A 446 16.73 9.89 -11.93
N LYS A 447 17.90 10.00 -12.58
CA LYS A 447 18.78 8.88 -12.91
C LYS A 447 19.59 8.36 -11.73
N ASN A 448 19.92 9.22 -10.75
CA ASN A 448 20.77 8.88 -9.61
C ASN A 448 20.46 9.72 -8.37
N LYS A 449 21.19 9.46 -7.26
CA LYS A 449 20.96 10.12 -5.97
C LYS A 449 21.15 11.63 -5.97
N TRP A 450 22.09 12.14 -6.76
CA TRP A 450 22.35 13.60 -6.82
C TRP A 450 21.24 14.30 -7.61
N GLU A 451 20.84 13.71 -8.72
CA GLU A 451 19.75 14.25 -9.54
C GLU A 451 18.40 14.20 -8.80
N LEU A 452 18.14 13.13 -7.99
CA LEU A 452 16.99 13.09 -7.10
C LEU A 452 16.97 14.29 -6.16
N ALA A 453 18.11 14.56 -5.51
CA ALA A 453 18.22 15.71 -4.61
C ALA A 453 18.00 17.05 -5.33
N ASP A 454 18.54 17.20 -6.54
CA ASP A 454 18.40 18.42 -7.32
C ASP A 454 16.99 18.59 -7.90
N MET A 455 16.34 17.50 -8.33
CA MET A 455 14.95 17.52 -8.84
C MET A 455 13.93 17.85 -7.76
N VAL A 456 14.08 17.35 -6.53
CA VAL A 456 13.21 17.73 -5.41
C VAL A 456 13.35 19.23 -5.11
N ARG A 457 14.59 19.75 -5.07
CA ARG A 457 14.83 21.20 -4.89
C ARG A 457 14.25 22.03 -6.03
N PHE A 458 14.38 21.53 -7.26
CA PHE A 458 13.83 22.17 -8.46
C PHE A 458 12.30 22.20 -8.40
N ALA A 459 11.64 21.07 -8.12
CA ALA A 459 10.19 20.95 -8.05
C ALA A 459 9.57 21.90 -7.02
N VAL A 460 10.15 22.01 -5.81
CA VAL A 460 9.68 22.95 -4.77
C VAL A 460 9.73 24.42 -5.22
N ARG A 461 10.69 24.77 -6.11
CA ARG A 461 10.84 26.15 -6.62
C ARG A 461 10.08 26.42 -7.90
N LEU A 462 9.55 25.37 -8.55
CA LEU A 462 8.97 25.46 -9.89
C LEU A 462 7.70 26.32 -9.95
N GLY A 463 6.93 26.37 -8.85
CA GLY A 463 5.72 27.18 -8.78
C GLY A 463 4.52 26.63 -9.54
N VAL A 464 4.58 25.38 -9.99
CA VAL A 464 3.48 24.64 -10.65
C VAL A 464 3.42 23.21 -10.11
N PRO A 465 2.33 22.45 -10.35
CA PRO A 465 2.23 21.07 -9.94
C PRO A 465 3.40 20.21 -10.49
N ALA A 466 4.06 19.46 -9.61
CA ALA A 466 5.17 18.60 -10.01
C ALA A 466 5.19 17.26 -9.28
N ALA A 467 5.51 16.19 -9.99
CA ALA A 467 5.77 14.87 -9.44
C ALA A 467 7.24 14.48 -9.67
N VAL A 468 7.93 14.06 -8.61
CA VAL A 468 9.27 13.49 -8.68
C VAL A 468 9.17 12.02 -8.30
N ARG A 469 9.34 11.12 -9.28
CA ARG A 469 9.21 9.68 -9.05
C ARG A 469 10.56 9.01 -8.89
N TYR A 470 10.70 8.11 -7.90
CA TYR A 470 11.93 7.38 -7.63
C TYR A 470 11.65 5.98 -7.09
N PRO A 471 12.56 4.99 -7.32
CA PRO A 471 12.33 3.60 -6.98
C PRO A 471 12.53 3.30 -5.50
N ARG A 472 12.08 2.13 -5.10
CA ARG A 472 12.44 1.50 -3.82
C ARG A 472 13.90 1.03 -3.84
N GLY A 473 14.60 1.15 -2.71
CA GLY A 473 15.91 0.54 -2.50
C GLY A 473 17.08 1.51 -2.64
N SER A 474 18.27 0.96 -2.91
CA SER A 474 19.52 1.73 -2.97
C SER A 474 19.49 2.74 -4.11
N ALA A 475 19.86 3.98 -3.81
CA ALA A 475 20.00 5.01 -4.84
C ALA A 475 21.26 4.77 -5.65
N PHE A 476 21.15 4.82 -6.98
CA PHE A 476 22.30 4.71 -7.87
C PHE A 476 23.29 5.87 -7.61
N ASP A 477 24.56 5.54 -7.45
CA ASP A 477 25.64 6.49 -7.11
C ASP A 477 26.71 6.63 -8.20
N GLY A 478 26.40 6.19 -9.42
CA GLY A 478 27.21 6.41 -10.61
C GLY A 478 26.90 7.74 -11.31
N PHE A 479 27.77 8.14 -12.24
CA PHE A 479 27.59 9.30 -13.12
C PHE A 479 27.44 10.64 -12.38
N ARG A 480 28.22 10.82 -11.32
CA ARG A 480 28.24 12.07 -10.53
C ARG A 480 28.76 13.26 -11.36
N GLU A 481 29.67 13.02 -12.31
CA GLU A 481 30.23 14.01 -13.23
C GLU A 481 29.18 14.56 -14.19
N TYR A 482 28.17 13.78 -14.56
CA TYR A 482 27.03 14.23 -15.36
C TYR A 482 25.97 14.84 -14.44
N ARG A 483 26.12 16.13 -14.16
CA ARG A 483 25.26 16.89 -13.25
C ARG A 483 25.03 18.31 -13.79
N ALA A 484 24.59 18.40 -15.02
CA ALA A 484 24.16 19.65 -15.59
C ALA A 484 22.96 20.23 -14.80
N PRO A 485 22.83 21.55 -14.67
CA PRO A 485 21.66 22.17 -14.04
C PRO A 485 20.35 21.61 -14.61
N ILE A 486 19.33 21.48 -13.75
CA ILE A 486 18.01 21.07 -14.19
C ILE A 486 17.33 22.27 -14.87
N GLU A 487 17.10 22.14 -16.18
CA GLU A 487 16.34 23.10 -16.97
C GLU A 487 14.97 22.52 -17.31
N TYR A 488 13.91 23.35 -17.23
CA TYR A 488 12.54 22.90 -17.42
C TYR A 488 12.34 22.28 -18.81
N GLY A 489 11.89 21.02 -18.83
CA GLY A 489 11.60 20.29 -20.06
C GLY A 489 12.83 19.88 -20.88
N LYS A 490 14.03 19.93 -20.30
CA LYS A 490 15.27 19.53 -20.99
C LYS A 490 15.80 18.20 -20.49
N SER A 491 16.14 17.34 -21.44
CA SER A 491 16.87 16.10 -21.23
C SER A 491 18.39 16.35 -21.11
N GLU A 492 19.15 15.32 -20.75
CA GLU A 492 20.60 15.42 -20.60
C GLU A 492 21.30 14.37 -21.49
N PRO A 493 21.99 14.77 -22.54
CA PRO A 493 22.85 13.86 -23.29
C PRO A 493 24.06 13.46 -22.42
N VAL A 494 24.29 12.15 -22.30
CA VAL A 494 25.42 11.59 -21.54
C VAL A 494 26.49 11.04 -22.46
N TYR A 495 26.07 10.40 -23.52
CA TYR A 495 26.94 9.99 -24.63
C TYR A 495 26.27 10.37 -25.93
N GLU A 496 27.06 10.97 -26.85
CA GLU A 496 26.58 11.33 -28.18
C GLU A 496 27.40 10.55 -29.20
N GLU A 497 26.75 9.69 -29.95
CA GLU A 497 27.30 8.83 -31.02
C GLU A 497 26.24 8.72 -32.12
N GLU A 498 26.47 7.88 -33.13
CA GLU A 498 25.57 7.68 -34.27
C GLU A 498 24.76 6.37 -34.10
N ASP A 499 23.96 6.04 -35.09
CA ASP A 499 23.17 4.82 -35.30
C ASP A 499 21.98 4.63 -34.36
N ILE A 500 22.20 4.40 -33.07
CA ILE A 500 21.16 4.07 -32.09
C ILE A 500 21.13 5.15 -31.01
N ALA A 501 19.93 5.65 -30.65
CA ALA A 501 19.76 6.51 -29.49
C ALA A 501 18.91 5.81 -28.42
N ILE A 502 19.43 5.68 -27.21
CA ILE A 502 18.66 5.19 -26.05
C ILE A 502 18.26 6.38 -25.19
N ILE A 503 16.94 6.58 -25.00
CA ILE A 503 16.38 7.57 -24.07
C ILE A 503 15.88 6.82 -22.85
N SER A 504 16.55 6.99 -21.72
CA SER A 504 16.24 6.26 -20.49
C SER A 504 15.49 7.14 -19.50
N VAL A 505 14.47 6.55 -18.86
CA VAL A 505 13.64 7.23 -17.85
C VAL A 505 14.07 6.83 -16.44
N GLY A 506 14.59 7.81 -15.71
CA GLY A 506 14.87 7.70 -14.28
C GLY A 506 15.84 6.57 -13.92
N HIS A 507 15.45 5.73 -12.96
CA HIS A 507 16.32 4.64 -12.44
C HIS A 507 16.68 3.58 -13.48
N MET A 508 15.97 3.48 -14.60
CA MET A 508 16.37 2.62 -15.73
C MET A 508 17.65 3.09 -16.41
N PHE A 509 18.16 4.27 -16.05
CA PHE A 509 19.41 4.79 -16.56
C PHE A 509 20.62 3.90 -16.21
N GLU A 510 20.67 3.35 -14.99
CA GLU A 510 21.73 2.41 -14.60
C GLU A 510 21.77 1.19 -15.53
N GLN A 511 20.60 0.64 -15.87
CA GLN A 511 20.48 -0.47 -16.82
C GLN A 511 20.81 -0.03 -18.25
N ALA A 512 20.37 1.15 -18.69
CA ALA A 512 20.67 1.69 -20.02
C ALA A 512 22.18 1.83 -20.26
N VAL A 513 22.94 2.20 -19.23
CA VAL A 513 24.41 2.24 -19.27
C VAL A 513 25.00 0.87 -19.59
N GLN A 514 24.48 -0.19 -18.95
CA GLN A 514 24.97 -1.55 -19.20
C GLN A 514 24.54 -2.06 -20.58
N VAL A 515 23.31 -1.77 -21.01
CA VAL A 515 22.82 -2.09 -22.36
C VAL A 515 23.71 -1.42 -23.40
N ARG A 516 23.98 -0.12 -23.27
CA ARG A 516 24.90 0.62 -24.14
C ARG A 516 26.30 -0.04 -24.18
N LYS A 517 26.84 -0.39 -23.01
CA LYS A 517 28.18 -1.05 -22.94
C LYS A 517 28.17 -2.36 -23.73
N ARG A 518 27.15 -3.19 -23.60
CA ARG A 518 27.04 -4.45 -24.36
C ARG A 518 26.91 -4.21 -25.87
N LEU A 519 26.13 -3.22 -26.29
CA LEU A 519 26.01 -2.83 -27.70
C LEU A 519 27.39 -2.40 -28.28
N LYS A 520 28.17 -1.62 -27.54
CA LYS A 520 29.52 -1.20 -27.92
C LYS A 520 30.47 -2.39 -28.06
N GLU A 521 30.41 -3.37 -27.13
CA GLU A 521 31.28 -4.57 -27.19
C GLU A 521 31.05 -5.39 -28.46
N ILE A 522 29.86 -5.31 -29.06
CA ILE A 522 29.48 -6.03 -30.28
C ILE A 522 29.49 -5.14 -31.53
N GLY A 523 30.00 -3.89 -31.43
CA GLY A 523 30.28 -3.02 -32.54
C GLY A 523 29.24 -1.98 -32.92
N TYR A 524 28.19 -1.78 -32.10
CA TYR A 524 27.16 -0.76 -32.33
C TYR A 524 27.48 0.54 -31.59
N ASN A 525 27.40 1.68 -32.31
CA ASN A 525 27.44 2.99 -31.69
C ASN A 525 26.10 3.34 -31.05
N CYS A 526 26.13 3.99 -29.91
CA CYS A 526 24.90 4.23 -29.16
C CYS A 526 24.97 5.52 -28.34
N THR A 527 24.18 6.50 -28.73
CA THR A 527 23.84 7.68 -27.93
C THR A 527 23.05 7.28 -26.68
N LEU A 528 23.33 7.90 -25.54
CA LEU A 528 22.57 7.70 -24.30
C LEU A 528 22.05 9.04 -23.76
N ILE A 529 20.75 9.16 -23.67
CA ILE A 529 20.03 10.34 -23.16
C ILE A 529 19.35 9.99 -21.84
N ASN A 530 19.57 10.81 -20.83
CA ASN A 530 18.77 10.82 -19.62
C ASN A 530 17.54 11.72 -19.84
N ALA A 531 16.36 11.16 -19.88
CA ALA A 531 15.12 11.87 -20.17
C ALA A 531 14.83 13.02 -19.20
N ARG A 532 15.18 12.86 -17.90
CA ARG A 532 14.89 13.81 -16.80
C ARG A 532 13.42 14.12 -16.64
N PHE A 533 12.78 14.63 -17.69
CA PHE A 533 11.36 14.96 -17.73
C PHE A 533 10.61 13.94 -18.59
N VAL A 534 9.58 13.38 -17.99
CA VAL A 534 8.58 12.59 -18.72
C VAL A 534 7.52 13.52 -19.30
N LYS A 535 7.25 14.64 -18.58
CA LYS A 535 6.37 15.72 -19.02
C LYS A 535 6.83 17.05 -18.42
N PRO A 536 7.02 18.11 -19.25
CA PRO A 536 6.99 18.04 -20.70
C PRO A 536 8.19 17.24 -21.24
N VAL A 537 8.03 16.60 -22.39
CA VAL A 537 9.12 15.94 -23.08
C VAL A 537 10.00 16.98 -23.78
N ASP A 538 11.31 16.68 -23.95
CA ASP A 538 12.25 17.51 -24.70
C ASP A 538 12.09 17.31 -26.20
N GLU A 539 11.15 18.05 -26.79
CA GLU A 539 10.85 17.97 -28.22
C GLU A 539 12.03 18.36 -29.11
N GLU A 540 12.89 19.29 -28.64
CA GLU A 540 14.07 19.73 -29.41
C GLU A 540 15.09 18.58 -29.49
N MET A 541 15.35 17.89 -28.39
CA MET A 541 16.17 16.70 -28.37
C MET A 541 15.60 15.61 -29.26
N LEU A 542 14.28 15.34 -29.18
CA LEU A 542 13.67 14.33 -30.03
C LEU A 542 13.86 14.64 -31.52
N ARG A 543 13.66 15.90 -31.97
CA ARG A 543 13.90 16.31 -33.34
C ARG A 543 15.38 16.14 -33.74
N LYS A 544 16.34 16.48 -32.86
CA LYS A 544 17.77 16.26 -33.10
C LYS A 544 18.04 14.77 -33.34
N LEU A 545 17.52 13.91 -32.47
CA LEU A 545 17.74 12.46 -32.56
C LEU A 545 17.19 11.85 -33.87
N THR A 546 16.05 12.34 -34.39
CA THR A 546 15.52 11.83 -35.68
C THR A 546 16.38 12.14 -36.88
N VAL A 547 17.26 13.14 -36.83
CA VAL A 547 18.19 13.48 -37.89
C VAL A 547 19.48 12.67 -37.81
N GLU A 548 19.91 12.35 -36.59
CA GLU A 548 21.23 11.77 -36.32
C GLU A 548 21.19 10.23 -36.16
N HIS A 549 19.99 9.65 -35.93
CA HIS A 549 19.86 8.24 -35.59
C HIS A 549 18.76 7.53 -36.40
N ARG A 550 19.01 6.26 -36.72
CA ARG A 550 18.06 5.38 -37.43
C ARG A 550 17.06 4.73 -36.50
N LEU A 551 17.50 4.40 -35.27
CA LEU A 551 16.68 3.75 -34.27
C LEU A 551 16.69 4.56 -32.96
N ILE A 552 15.52 4.98 -32.52
CA ILE A 552 15.32 5.62 -31.22
C ILE A 552 14.68 4.58 -30.28
N VAL A 553 15.37 4.31 -29.17
CA VAL A 553 14.93 3.35 -28.17
C VAL A 553 14.51 4.10 -26.91
N THR A 554 13.30 3.91 -26.43
CA THR A 554 12.90 4.37 -25.09
C THR A 554 13.00 3.23 -24.09
N LEU A 555 13.51 3.50 -22.88
CA LEU A 555 13.64 2.51 -21.81
C LEU A 555 13.01 3.05 -20.53
N GLU A 556 11.90 2.42 -20.09
CA GLU A 556 11.14 2.81 -18.93
C GLU A 556 10.63 1.61 -18.12
N GLU A 557 10.44 1.78 -16.82
CA GLU A 557 9.81 0.79 -15.94
C GLU A 557 8.39 1.27 -15.58
N ASN A 558 7.54 1.22 -16.59
CA ASN A 558 6.12 1.52 -16.57
C ASN A 558 5.42 0.63 -17.61
N ILE A 559 4.13 0.39 -17.47
CA ILE A 559 3.38 -0.28 -18.55
C ILE A 559 3.53 0.52 -19.85
N ARG A 560 3.59 -0.22 -20.98
CA ARG A 560 3.77 0.40 -22.30
C ARG A 560 2.68 1.42 -22.59
N ARG A 561 1.43 1.07 -22.28
CA ARG A 561 0.26 1.90 -22.59
C ARG A 561 0.24 3.18 -21.76
N GLY A 562 0.19 4.33 -22.46
CA GLY A 562 0.24 5.66 -21.84
C GLY A 562 1.59 6.01 -21.23
N GLY A 563 2.64 5.17 -21.43
CA GLY A 563 3.98 5.42 -20.93
C GLY A 563 4.74 6.45 -21.77
N PHE A 564 5.98 6.73 -21.35
CA PHE A 564 6.87 7.68 -22.02
C PHE A 564 7.16 7.29 -23.47
N GLY A 565 7.44 6.01 -23.72
CA GLY A 565 7.75 5.50 -25.06
C GLY A 565 6.58 5.64 -26.04
N GLU A 566 5.34 5.39 -25.59
CA GLU A 566 4.16 5.57 -26.45
C GLU A 566 3.96 7.05 -26.81
N PHE A 567 4.21 7.96 -25.85
CA PHE A 567 4.16 9.40 -26.11
C PHE A 567 5.24 9.83 -27.12
N VAL A 568 6.48 9.36 -26.95
CA VAL A 568 7.58 9.63 -27.89
C VAL A 568 7.21 9.12 -29.29
N THR A 569 6.69 7.89 -29.39
CA THR A 569 6.26 7.33 -30.68
C THR A 569 5.15 8.18 -31.34
N ALA A 570 4.15 8.59 -30.56
CA ALA A 570 3.07 9.42 -31.09
C ALA A 570 3.56 10.81 -31.53
N TYR A 571 4.49 11.41 -30.78
CA TYR A 571 5.09 12.69 -31.16
C TYR A 571 5.88 12.58 -32.47
N LEU A 572 6.76 11.57 -32.57
CA LEU A 572 7.60 11.37 -33.76
C LEU A 572 6.79 10.97 -35.00
N ALA A 573 5.69 10.25 -34.84
CA ALA A 573 4.77 9.94 -35.95
C ALA A 573 4.13 11.20 -36.57
N GLY A 574 4.11 12.33 -35.86
CA GLY A 574 3.67 13.63 -36.37
C GLY A 574 4.77 14.40 -37.13
N LEU A 575 6.01 13.88 -37.15
CA LEU A 575 7.15 14.48 -37.87
C LEU A 575 7.44 13.69 -39.16
N GLU A 576 7.96 14.38 -40.17
CA GLU A 576 8.53 13.71 -41.36
C GLU A 576 9.90 13.14 -40.99
N THR A 577 9.96 11.87 -40.58
CA THR A 577 11.21 11.19 -40.17
C THR A 577 11.20 9.73 -40.58
N ASP A 578 12.34 9.21 -40.95
CA ASP A 578 12.59 7.80 -41.24
C ASP A 578 13.09 7.02 -39.99
N ALA A 579 13.27 7.69 -38.86
CA ALA A 579 13.74 7.05 -37.64
C ALA A 579 12.66 6.12 -37.05
N GLU A 580 13.01 4.86 -36.83
CA GLU A 580 12.14 3.91 -36.14
C GLU A 580 12.19 4.10 -34.62
N VAL A 581 11.09 3.72 -33.94
CA VAL A 581 10.99 3.81 -32.49
C VAL A 581 10.76 2.42 -31.89
N LEU A 582 11.63 2.02 -30.96
CA LEU A 582 11.49 0.81 -30.16
C LEU A 582 11.20 1.17 -28.70
N ASN A 583 10.02 0.80 -28.20
CA ASN A 583 9.68 1.00 -26.79
C ASN A 583 10.01 -0.23 -25.96
N LEU A 584 10.97 -0.10 -25.05
CA LEU A 584 11.32 -1.07 -24.02
C LEU A 584 10.59 -0.66 -22.73
N ALA A 585 9.44 -1.29 -22.47
CA ALA A 585 8.54 -1.01 -21.36
C ALA A 585 7.91 -2.31 -20.86
N LEU A 586 7.25 -2.24 -19.71
CA LEU A 586 6.51 -3.36 -19.15
C LEU A 586 5.30 -3.71 -20.04
N PRO A 587 4.88 -4.99 -20.09
CA PRO A 587 3.69 -5.40 -20.83
C PRO A 587 2.42 -4.75 -20.26
N ASP A 588 1.34 -4.78 -21.04
CA ASP A 588 0.01 -4.36 -20.61
C ASP A 588 -0.64 -5.49 -19.78
N ASP A 589 -0.04 -5.79 -18.63
CA ASP A 589 -0.45 -6.86 -17.72
C ASP A 589 -0.03 -6.56 -16.28
N TYR A 590 -0.61 -7.29 -15.31
CA TYR A 590 -0.20 -7.24 -13.91
C TYR A 590 1.03 -8.12 -13.68
N ILE A 591 2.04 -7.56 -12.99
CA ILE A 591 3.30 -8.26 -12.74
C ILE A 591 3.28 -8.84 -11.32
N GLU A 592 3.46 -10.16 -11.23
CA GLU A 592 3.45 -10.92 -9.99
C GLU A 592 4.57 -10.50 -9.01
N HIS A 593 4.58 -11.14 -7.84
CA HIS A 593 5.62 -10.93 -6.83
C HIS A 593 6.89 -11.72 -7.16
N GLY A 594 8.04 -11.15 -6.80
CA GLY A 594 9.36 -11.76 -7.04
C GLY A 594 10.50 -10.80 -6.71
N SER A 595 11.74 -11.18 -6.96
CA SER A 595 12.85 -10.23 -6.97
C SER A 595 12.77 -9.35 -8.22
N VAL A 596 13.13 -8.07 -8.10
CA VAL A 596 13.06 -7.12 -9.22
C VAL A 596 13.86 -7.61 -10.44
N ASP A 597 15.06 -8.17 -10.22
CA ASP A 597 15.91 -8.66 -11.31
C ASP A 597 15.23 -9.83 -12.06
N LEU A 598 14.62 -10.77 -11.34
CA LEU A 598 13.87 -11.86 -11.96
C LEU A 598 12.64 -11.34 -12.72
N LEU A 599 11.89 -10.41 -12.13
CA LEU A 599 10.73 -9.82 -12.79
C LEU A 599 11.10 -9.08 -14.08
N ARG A 600 12.24 -8.36 -14.09
CA ARG A 600 12.77 -7.73 -15.31
C ARG A 600 13.11 -8.76 -16.38
N SER A 601 13.69 -9.89 -15.99
CA SER A 601 13.98 -10.99 -16.92
C SER A 601 12.70 -11.59 -17.52
N GLU A 602 11.70 -11.86 -16.69
CA GLU A 602 10.40 -12.40 -17.13
C GLU A 602 9.68 -11.49 -18.14
N VAL A 603 9.82 -10.17 -17.98
CA VAL A 603 9.19 -9.18 -18.90
C VAL A 603 10.14 -8.72 -20.01
N MET A 604 11.28 -9.38 -20.19
CA MET A 604 12.29 -9.07 -21.19
C MET A 604 12.81 -7.62 -21.13
N LEU A 605 12.98 -7.11 -19.92
CA LEU A 605 13.61 -5.81 -19.65
C LEU A 605 14.97 -5.96 -18.95
N ASP A 606 15.52 -7.16 -18.79
CA ASP A 606 16.91 -7.36 -18.40
C ASP A 606 17.89 -6.91 -19.50
N ILE A 607 19.18 -6.81 -19.16
CA ILE A 607 20.19 -6.24 -20.05
C ILE A 607 20.28 -7.03 -21.37
N GLU A 608 20.38 -8.36 -21.31
CA GLU A 608 20.58 -9.18 -22.51
C GLU A 608 19.33 -9.19 -23.40
N SER A 609 18.15 -9.24 -22.81
CA SER A 609 16.87 -9.12 -23.54
C SER A 609 16.72 -7.76 -24.23
N CYS A 610 17.09 -6.67 -23.54
CA CYS A 610 17.09 -5.32 -24.14
C CYS A 610 18.05 -5.24 -25.33
N VAL A 611 19.29 -5.75 -25.20
CA VAL A 611 20.29 -5.77 -26.27
C VAL A 611 19.76 -6.57 -27.47
N ALA A 612 19.24 -7.77 -27.25
CA ALA A 612 18.70 -8.62 -28.32
C ALA A 612 17.55 -7.93 -29.08
N ARG A 613 16.62 -7.31 -28.37
CA ARG A 613 15.48 -6.57 -28.97
C ARG A 613 15.96 -5.36 -29.79
N ILE A 614 16.95 -4.61 -29.29
CA ILE A 614 17.52 -3.46 -29.99
C ILE A 614 18.20 -3.90 -31.29
N ILE A 615 19.04 -4.94 -31.26
CA ILE A 615 19.72 -5.47 -32.45
C ILE A 615 18.71 -5.96 -33.47
N THR A 616 17.70 -6.72 -33.03
CA THR A 616 16.64 -7.21 -33.93
C THR A 616 15.91 -6.06 -34.63
N ALA A 617 15.56 -5.00 -33.91
CA ALA A 617 14.91 -3.83 -34.47
C ALA A 617 15.83 -3.08 -35.45
N TYR A 618 17.12 -2.91 -35.10
CA TYR A 618 18.09 -2.23 -35.93
C TYR A 618 18.34 -2.95 -37.27
N ILE A 619 18.53 -4.28 -37.24
CA ILE A 619 18.73 -5.10 -38.47
C ILE A 619 17.43 -5.08 -39.33
N ALA A 620 16.25 -5.14 -38.70
CA ALA A 620 15.01 -5.09 -39.46
C ALA A 620 14.80 -3.73 -40.16
N GLU A 621 15.25 -2.65 -39.54
CA GLU A 621 15.25 -1.31 -40.13
C GLU A 621 16.23 -1.19 -41.30
N GLU A 622 17.47 -1.68 -41.09
CA GLU A 622 18.51 -1.70 -42.15
C GLU A 622 18.03 -2.47 -43.38
N SER A 623 17.41 -3.66 -43.18
CA SER A 623 16.89 -4.49 -44.28
C SER A 623 15.70 -3.89 -45.05
N ARG A 624 15.04 -2.85 -44.53
CA ARG A 624 13.96 -2.14 -45.21
C ARG A 624 14.46 -0.99 -46.10
N ARG A 625 15.68 -0.52 -45.86
CA ARG A 625 16.31 0.57 -46.63
C ARG A 625 17.10 0.07 -47.84
N ASP A 626 17.59 -1.17 -47.77
CA ASP A 626 18.22 -1.88 -48.88
C ASP A 626 17.17 -2.44 -49.86
#